data_60277c691970afb4e44ca70e8e2c009d
#
_entry.id   60277c691970afb4e44ca70e8e2c009d
#
_cell.length_a   1.000
_cell.length_b   1.000
_cell.length_c   1.000
_cell.angle_alpha   90.00
_cell.angle_beta   90.00
_cell.angle_gamma   90.00
#
_symmetry.space_group_name_H-M   'P 1'
#
loop_
_entity.id
_entity.type
_entity.pdbx_description
1 polymer ?
#
loop_
_entity_poly.entity_id
_entity_poly.type
_entity_poly.pdbx_seq_one_letter_code
_entity_poly.pdbx_strand_id
1 'polypeptide(L)'
;ANVVEKGTTNGTVTDMEGRFSLQVSPDAILTISYIGYVDQTIPVNGKSVVSVLLKEDFQALDEVVVVGYGTQKKVNMTGSVASVDMSKMVDSRPITSLSAGLAGMAAGVSVTAGSGGRPGNDGATIRVRGQGTLNDSNPLVIIDGVEASMNNINPLDVESISVLKDAASSAIYGSRAANGVILITTRKGKSGEAKISYNGYVTMQKVAHRIDLVSNYADYMELYNEGQLNSDLPAIFSQEKIDEWRAAGDSDPVKYPNSDWQDALFQTGWMQNHTININGGSDKIHYYISGNY
;
A
#
# COMPACT_ATOMS: atom_id res chain seq x y z
N ALA A 1 -25.97 7.50 -24.45
CA ALA A 1 -25.34 8.67 -23.81
C ALA A 1 -26.37 9.41 -22.96
N ASN A 2 -25.90 10.12 -21.93
CA ASN A 2 -26.74 11.02 -21.13
C ASN A 2 -26.65 12.42 -21.72
N VAL A 3 -27.79 13.12 -21.83
CA VAL A 3 -27.90 14.49 -22.32
C VAL A 3 -28.63 15.31 -21.26
N VAL A 4 -27.96 16.31 -20.71
CA VAL A 4 -28.49 17.12 -19.59
C VAL A 4 -28.33 18.60 -19.92
N GLU A 5 -29.34 19.40 -19.63
CA GLU A 5 -29.25 20.85 -19.69
C GLU A 5 -28.39 21.38 -18.55
N LYS A 6 -27.31 22.08 -18.88
CA LYS A 6 -26.30 22.54 -17.89
C LYS A 6 -26.94 23.44 -16.83
N GLY A 7 -26.74 23.07 -15.57
CA GLY A 7 -27.25 23.84 -14.41
C GLY A 7 -28.68 23.50 -14.00
N THR A 8 -29.29 22.50 -14.64
CA THR A 8 -30.65 22.02 -14.30
C THR A 8 -30.66 20.52 -14.10
N THR A 9 -31.78 19.97 -13.63
CA THR A 9 -32.07 18.53 -13.58
C THR A 9 -32.78 18.02 -14.84
N ASN A 10 -32.99 18.89 -15.84
CA ASN A 10 -33.66 18.54 -17.09
C ASN A 10 -32.70 17.74 -17.97
N GLY A 11 -33.00 16.47 -18.23
CA GLY A 11 -32.14 15.60 -19.01
C GLY A 11 -32.87 14.40 -19.58
N THR A 12 -32.22 13.73 -20.54
CA THR A 12 -32.71 12.52 -21.20
C THR A 12 -31.52 11.60 -21.51
N VAL A 13 -31.85 10.35 -21.90
CA VAL A 13 -30.86 9.39 -22.41
C VAL A 13 -31.12 9.12 -23.89
N THR A 14 -30.07 8.79 -24.65
CA THR A 14 -30.19 8.39 -26.04
C THR A 14 -30.78 6.99 -26.15
N ASP A 15 -31.52 6.74 -27.25
CA ASP A 15 -31.92 5.39 -27.68
C ASP A 15 -30.71 4.57 -28.21
N MET A 16 -31.00 3.37 -28.73
CA MET A 16 -29.94 2.47 -29.27
C MET A 16 -29.31 2.99 -30.57
N GLU A 17 -30.00 3.87 -31.31
CA GLU A 17 -29.52 4.55 -32.50
C GLU A 17 -28.82 5.87 -32.20
N GLY A 18 -28.66 6.24 -30.90
CA GLY A 18 -28.03 7.48 -30.47
C GLY A 18 -28.91 8.72 -30.58
N ARG A 19 -30.23 8.57 -30.79
CA ARG A 19 -31.18 9.69 -30.92
C ARG A 19 -31.73 10.09 -29.55
N PHE A 20 -31.95 11.37 -29.36
CA PHE A 20 -32.58 11.92 -28.16
C PHE A 20 -33.59 13.03 -28.49
N SER A 21 -34.50 13.27 -27.59
CA SER A 21 -35.41 14.40 -27.63
C SER A 21 -35.46 15.05 -26.25
N LEU A 22 -35.23 16.34 -26.18
CA LEU A 22 -35.26 17.12 -24.94
C LEU A 22 -35.81 18.49 -25.18
N GLN A 23 -36.79 18.91 -24.39
CA GLN A 23 -37.34 20.28 -24.47
C GLN A 23 -36.48 21.20 -23.62
N VAL A 24 -35.85 22.20 -24.26
CA VAL A 24 -34.94 23.16 -23.62
C VAL A 24 -35.17 24.54 -24.15
N SER A 25 -34.68 25.55 -23.44
CA SER A 25 -34.69 26.92 -23.91
C SER A 25 -33.81 27.11 -25.15
N PRO A 26 -34.12 28.05 -26.04
CA PRO A 26 -33.30 28.35 -27.22
C PRO A 26 -31.83 28.65 -26.92
N ASP A 27 -31.55 29.22 -25.74
CA ASP A 27 -30.20 29.59 -25.31
C ASP A 27 -29.58 28.53 -24.39
N ALA A 28 -30.21 27.35 -24.23
CA ALA A 28 -29.70 26.30 -23.36
C ALA A 28 -28.36 25.74 -23.82
N ILE A 29 -27.60 25.28 -22.87
CA ILE A 29 -26.32 24.55 -23.08
C ILE A 29 -26.54 23.11 -22.70
N LEU A 30 -26.30 22.17 -23.60
CA LEU A 30 -26.39 20.73 -23.33
C LEU A 30 -25.02 20.16 -22.98
N THR A 31 -24.96 19.38 -21.93
CA THR A 31 -23.81 18.54 -21.60
C THR A 31 -24.15 17.10 -21.96
N ILE A 32 -23.33 16.51 -22.82
CA ILE A 32 -23.48 15.14 -23.29
C ILE A 32 -22.35 14.31 -22.73
N SER A 33 -22.68 13.26 -22.00
CA SER A 33 -21.72 12.34 -21.36
C SER A 33 -22.01 10.90 -21.72
N TYR A 34 -20.96 10.11 -21.91
CA TYR A 34 -21.06 8.67 -22.11
C TYR A 34 -19.80 7.99 -21.59
N ILE A 35 -19.94 6.81 -20.98
CA ILE A 35 -18.81 6.08 -20.41
C ILE A 35 -17.77 5.78 -21.49
N GLY A 36 -16.52 6.17 -21.26
CA GLY A 36 -15.42 6.01 -22.21
C GLY A 36 -15.30 7.12 -23.28
N TYR A 37 -16.04 8.21 -23.14
CA TYR A 37 -15.98 9.37 -24.04
C TYR A 37 -15.81 10.66 -23.26
N VAL A 38 -15.15 11.65 -23.89
CA VAL A 38 -14.98 12.99 -23.32
C VAL A 38 -16.31 13.72 -23.29
N ASP A 39 -16.69 14.25 -22.14
CA ASP A 39 -17.90 15.05 -22.00
C ASP A 39 -17.86 16.26 -22.95
N GLN A 40 -18.93 16.46 -23.72
CA GLN A 40 -19.05 17.60 -24.61
C GLN A 40 -20.16 18.54 -24.16
N THR A 41 -19.86 19.82 -24.22
CA THR A 41 -20.80 20.90 -23.90
C THR A 41 -21.10 21.71 -25.17
N ILE A 42 -22.38 21.74 -25.55
CA ILE A 42 -22.81 22.36 -26.82
C ILE A 42 -23.97 23.33 -26.57
N PRO A 43 -23.88 24.58 -27.04
CA PRO A 43 -25.01 25.49 -27.01
C PRO A 43 -26.05 25.14 -28.09
N VAL A 44 -27.32 25.17 -27.72
CA VAL A 44 -28.43 24.88 -28.64
C VAL A 44 -28.62 25.97 -29.72
N ASN A 45 -28.45 27.25 -29.35
CA ASN A 45 -28.51 28.41 -30.23
C ASN A 45 -29.79 28.42 -31.12
N GLY A 46 -30.94 28.03 -30.54
CA GLY A 46 -32.21 28.01 -31.25
C GLY A 46 -32.35 26.93 -32.33
N LYS A 47 -31.41 25.97 -32.42
CA LYS A 47 -31.48 24.85 -33.38
C LYS A 47 -32.47 23.79 -32.89
N SER A 48 -33.35 23.32 -33.80
CA SER A 48 -34.27 22.22 -33.52
C SER A 48 -33.62 20.82 -33.62
N VAL A 49 -32.45 20.72 -34.26
CA VAL A 49 -31.66 19.50 -34.41
C VAL A 49 -30.20 19.77 -34.05
N VAL A 50 -29.67 19.00 -33.14
CA VAL A 50 -28.27 19.05 -32.72
C VAL A 50 -27.64 17.68 -32.95
N SER A 51 -26.56 17.65 -33.74
CA SER A 51 -25.77 16.44 -33.96
C SER A 51 -24.43 16.56 -33.26
N VAL A 52 -24.06 15.52 -32.48
CA VAL A 52 -22.88 15.51 -31.66
C VAL A 52 -22.08 14.24 -31.94
N LEU A 53 -20.79 14.43 -32.24
CA LEU A 53 -19.86 13.32 -32.34
C LEU A 53 -19.00 13.29 -31.08
N LEU A 54 -19.24 12.30 -30.22
CA LEU A 54 -18.44 12.09 -29.02
C LEU A 54 -17.03 11.61 -29.41
N LYS A 55 -16.02 12.16 -28.79
CA LYS A 55 -14.63 11.70 -28.93
C LYS A 55 -14.33 10.70 -27.81
N GLU A 56 -13.74 9.57 -28.16
CA GLU A 56 -13.31 8.58 -27.17
C GLU A 56 -12.33 9.22 -26.19
N ASP A 57 -12.58 8.97 -24.90
CA ASP A 57 -11.68 9.38 -23.82
C ASP A 57 -10.63 8.29 -23.60
N PHE A 58 -9.53 8.41 -24.34
CA PHE A 58 -8.41 7.49 -24.20
C PHE A 58 -7.67 7.61 -22.87
N GLN A 59 -7.91 8.68 -22.08
CA GLN A 59 -7.26 8.87 -20.78
C GLN A 59 -7.89 7.99 -19.68
N ALA A 60 -9.16 7.64 -19.83
CA ALA A 60 -9.85 6.80 -18.82
C ALA A 60 -9.52 5.29 -18.91
N LEU A 61 -8.87 4.83 -19.99
CA LEU A 61 -8.60 3.41 -20.25
C LEU A 61 -7.10 3.06 -20.40
N ASP A 62 -6.23 4.04 -20.41
CA ASP A 62 -4.79 3.83 -20.60
C ASP A 62 -4.07 3.63 -19.24
N GLU A 63 -4.38 2.57 -18.52
CA GLU A 63 -3.49 2.10 -17.47
C GLU A 63 -2.24 1.53 -18.16
N VAL A 64 -1.18 2.34 -18.19
CA VAL A 64 0.12 1.94 -18.73
C VAL A 64 0.88 1.22 -17.64
N VAL A 65 1.28 -0.01 -17.92
CA VAL A 65 2.07 -0.85 -17.01
C VAL A 65 3.50 -0.92 -17.51
N VAL A 66 4.46 -0.71 -16.62
CA VAL A 66 5.87 -0.93 -16.95
C VAL A 66 6.13 -2.43 -17.03
N VAL A 67 6.64 -2.88 -18.14
CA VAL A 67 6.99 -4.28 -18.40
C VAL A 67 8.44 -4.33 -18.89
N GLY A 68 9.31 -4.79 -18.04
CA GLY A 68 10.72 -4.89 -18.37
C GLY A 68 11.37 -3.53 -18.61
N TYR A 69 11.91 -3.32 -19.79
CA TYR A 69 12.55 -2.07 -20.19
C TYR A 69 11.63 -1.11 -20.97
N GLY A 70 10.32 -1.39 -21.00
CA GLY A 70 9.35 -0.61 -21.75
C GLY A 70 8.01 -0.47 -21.02
N THR A 71 7.14 0.37 -21.57
CA THR A 71 5.77 0.56 -21.09
C THR A 71 4.80 -0.06 -22.09
N GLN A 72 3.83 -0.83 -21.62
CA GLN A 72 2.74 -1.39 -22.45
C GLN A 72 1.40 -1.05 -21.83
N LYS A 73 0.38 -0.88 -22.68
CA LYS A 73 -1.00 -0.72 -22.21
C LYS A 73 -1.44 -2.04 -21.57
N LYS A 74 -2.07 -1.96 -20.41
CA LYS A 74 -2.55 -3.14 -19.66
C LYS A 74 -3.43 -4.06 -20.52
N VAL A 75 -4.23 -3.48 -21.41
CA VAL A 75 -5.11 -4.20 -22.36
C VAL A 75 -4.32 -5.10 -23.34
N ASN A 76 -3.08 -4.74 -23.65
CA ASN A 76 -2.22 -5.49 -24.60
C ASN A 76 -1.36 -6.54 -23.92
N MET A 77 -1.51 -6.74 -22.62
CA MET A 77 -0.69 -7.69 -21.86
C MET A 77 -1.37 -9.05 -21.84
N THR A 78 -0.71 -10.05 -22.39
CA THR A 78 -1.14 -11.46 -22.34
C THR A 78 -0.74 -12.15 -21.03
N GLY A 79 0.14 -11.53 -20.22
CA GLY A 79 0.64 -12.06 -18.96
C GLY A 79 -0.18 -11.64 -17.74
N SER A 80 -0.07 -12.43 -16.66
CA SER A 80 -0.73 -12.11 -15.37
C SER A 80 0.07 -11.05 -14.60
N VAL A 81 -0.27 -9.79 -14.81
CA VAL A 81 0.36 -8.65 -14.13
C VAL A 81 -0.66 -7.96 -13.22
N ALA A 82 -0.24 -7.68 -11.98
CA ALA A 82 -0.98 -6.79 -11.09
C ALA A 82 -0.27 -5.45 -11.03
N SER A 83 -1.01 -4.37 -11.23
CA SER A 83 -0.52 -2.99 -11.08
C SER A 83 -1.18 -2.35 -9.88
N VAL A 84 -0.39 -1.63 -9.09
CA VAL A 84 -0.82 -0.85 -7.93
C VAL A 84 -0.41 0.60 -8.16
N ASP A 85 -1.40 1.48 -8.24
CA ASP A 85 -1.19 2.93 -8.29
C ASP A 85 -0.93 3.45 -6.87
N MET A 86 0.28 3.92 -6.64
CA MET A 86 0.72 4.37 -5.32
C MET A 86 0.12 5.72 -4.93
N SER A 87 -0.32 6.55 -5.87
CA SER A 87 -0.92 7.85 -5.56
C SER A 87 -2.17 7.70 -4.69
N LYS A 88 -3.05 6.77 -5.06
CA LYS A 88 -4.28 6.48 -4.31
C LYS A 88 -4.03 5.87 -2.93
N MET A 89 -2.93 5.15 -2.78
CA MET A 89 -2.60 4.45 -1.55
C MET A 89 -1.99 5.40 -0.51
N VAL A 90 -1.09 6.27 -0.94
CA VAL A 90 -0.42 7.25 -0.08
C VAL A 90 -1.41 8.26 0.50
N ASP A 91 -2.41 8.66 -0.29
CA ASP A 91 -3.45 9.60 0.15
C ASP A 91 -4.42 8.98 1.18
N SER A 92 -4.55 7.65 1.20
CA SER A 92 -5.50 6.95 2.07
C SER A 92 -4.95 6.62 3.46
N ARG A 93 -3.64 6.38 3.58
CA ARG A 93 -2.98 6.00 4.85
C ARG A 93 -1.48 6.30 4.82
N PRO A 94 -0.86 6.64 5.95
CA PRO A 94 0.60 6.69 6.08
C PRO A 94 1.21 5.31 5.81
N ILE A 95 2.23 5.25 4.98
CA ILE A 95 2.95 4.02 4.65
C ILE A 95 4.38 4.18 5.17
N THR A 96 4.71 3.41 6.21
CA THR A 96 6.03 3.44 6.85
C THR A 96 7.06 2.62 6.07
N SER A 97 6.60 1.55 5.40
CA SER A 97 7.43 0.66 4.58
C SER A 97 6.69 0.28 3.30
N LEU A 98 7.38 0.38 2.16
CA LEU A 98 6.79 0.04 0.87
C LEU A 98 6.39 -1.44 0.79
N SER A 99 7.20 -2.33 1.39
CA SER A 99 6.91 -3.77 1.42
C SER A 99 5.64 -4.09 2.22
N ALA A 100 5.48 -3.48 3.40
CA ALA A 100 4.27 -3.65 4.22
C ALA A 100 3.04 -2.99 3.57
N GLY A 101 3.25 -1.88 2.86
CA GLY A 101 2.20 -1.17 2.14
C GLY A 101 1.51 -2.01 1.06
N LEU A 102 2.20 -2.97 0.47
CA LEU A 102 1.64 -3.87 -0.55
C LEU A 102 0.64 -4.90 -0.02
N ALA A 103 0.49 -5.03 1.30
CA ALA A 103 -0.43 -6.00 1.90
C ALA A 103 -1.87 -5.78 1.41
N GLY A 104 -2.45 -6.80 0.78
CA GLY A 104 -3.82 -6.77 0.25
C GLY A 104 -4.02 -5.96 -1.04
N MET A 105 -2.99 -5.33 -1.60
CA MET A 105 -3.11 -4.45 -2.76
C MET A 105 -2.98 -5.18 -4.10
N ALA A 106 -2.31 -6.31 -4.14
CA ALA A 106 -2.08 -7.06 -5.37
C ALA A 106 -2.55 -8.50 -5.22
N ALA A 107 -3.49 -8.94 -6.05
CA ALA A 107 -3.94 -10.33 -6.05
C ALA A 107 -2.77 -11.29 -6.32
N GLY A 108 -2.67 -12.39 -5.55
CA GLY A 108 -1.60 -13.38 -5.66
C GLY A 108 -0.25 -12.93 -5.09
N VAL A 109 -0.23 -11.85 -4.31
CA VAL A 109 0.92 -11.40 -3.51
C VAL A 109 0.58 -11.59 -2.04
N SER A 110 1.37 -12.40 -1.36
CA SER A 110 1.29 -12.58 0.10
C SER A 110 2.35 -11.70 0.76
N VAL A 111 1.92 -10.92 1.73
CA VAL A 111 2.79 -10.03 2.50
C VAL A 111 2.67 -10.41 3.96
N THR A 112 3.77 -10.81 4.55
CA THR A 112 3.84 -11.17 5.97
C THR A 112 4.73 -10.18 6.69
N ALA A 113 4.23 -9.60 7.78
CA ALA A 113 5.02 -8.68 8.60
C ALA A 113 6.33 -9.34 9.03
N GLY A 114 7.43 -8.68 8.79
CA GLY A 114 8.75 -9.12 9.22
C GLY A 114 8.93 -8.92 10.73
N SER A 115 9.88 -9.66 11.31
CA SER A 115 10.42 -9.44 12.65
C SER A 115 9.40 -9.30 13.79
N GLY A 116 8.20 -9.89 13.65
CA GLY A 116 7.17 -9.86 14.70
C GLY A 116 6.56 -8.47 14.95
N GLY A 117 6.64 -7.54 14.02
CA GLY A 117 6.02 -6.23 14.14
C GLY A 117 6.74 -5.29 15.12
N ARG A 118 8.06 -5.40 15.23
CA ARG A 118 8.86 -4.48 16.07
C ARG A 118 8.76 -3.05 15.53
N PRO A 119 8.48 -2.04 16.36
CA PRO A 119 8.55 -0.64 15.98
C PRO A 119 9.92 -0.29 15.35
N GLY A 120 9.90 0.42 14.23
CA GLY A 120 11.12 0.81 13.50
C GLY A 120 11.69 -0.27 12.57
N ASN A 121 11.12 -1.48 12.53
CA ASN A 121 11.46 -2.53 11.57
C ASN A 121 10.19 -3.00 10.85
N ASP A 122 9.61 -2.10 10.05
CA ASP A 122 8.34 -2.29 9.37
C ASP A 122 8.45 -3.06 8.06
N GLY A 123 9.63 -3.58 7.72
CA GLY A 123 9.86 -4.39 6.53
C GLY A 123 9.02 -5.67 6.56
N ALA A 124 8.43 -6.02 5.42
CA ALA A 124 7.63 -7.22 5.27
C ALA A 124 8.29 -8.21 4.30
N THR A 125 8.04 -9.49 4.54
CA THR A 125 8.39 -10.56 3.61
C THR A 125 7.31 -10.69 2.56
N ILE A 126 7.68 -10.60 1.29
CA ILE A 126 6.77 -10.70 0.15
C ILE A 126 6.97 -12.03 -0.55
N ARG A 127 5.85 -12.66 -0.93
CA ARG A 127 5.83 -13.88 -1.75
C ARG A 127 4.84 -13.68 -2.90
N VAL A 128 5.26 -14.06 -4.10
CA VAL A 128 4.41 -14.02 -5.29
C VAL A 128 3.99 -15.45 -5.62
N ARG A 129 2.66 -15.70 -5.60
CA ARG A 129 2.07 -17.04 -5.79
C ARG A 129 2.53 -18.11 -4.79
N GLY A 130 2.93 -17.71 -3.58
CA GLY A 130 3.35 -18.62 -2.51
C GLY A 130 4.85 -18.94 -2.54
N GLN A 131 5.23 -20.02 -1.87
CA GLN A 131 6.61 -20.46 -1.75
C GLN A 131 6.83 -21.69 -2.65
N GLY A 132 7.60 -21.51 -3.71
CA GLY A 132 7.89 -22.56 -4.69
C GLY A 132 9.21 -23.31 -4.43
N THR A 133 10.02 -22.85 -3.47
CA THR A 133 11.33 -23.43 -3.14
C THR A 133 11.59 -23.38 -1.64
N LEU A 134 12.41 -24.30 -1.14
CA LEU A 134 12.90 -24.30 0.24
C LEU A 134 14.08 -23.33 0.45
N ASN A 135 14.69 -22.87 -0.63
CA ASN A 135 15.76 -21.87 -0.61
C ASN A 135 15.17 -20.45 -0.60
N ASP A 136 15.91 -19.49 -1.13
CA ASP A 136 15.43 -18.13 -1.28
C ASP A 136 14.21 -18.07 -2.21
N SER A 137 13.06 -17.65 -1.65
CA SER A 137 11.78 -17.51 -2.34
C SER A 137 11.35 -16.04 -2.45
N ASN A 138 12.29 -15.09 -2.25
CA ASN A 138 12.02 -13.68 -2.45
C ASN A 138 11.82 -13.36 -3.94
N PRO A 139 10.87 -12.49 -4.29
CA PRO A 139 10.74 -11.99 -5.64
C PRO A 139 11.91 -11.06 -5.98
N LEU A 140 12.27 -11.00 -7.26
CA LEU A 140 13.23 -10.03 -7.76
C LEU A 140 12.62 -8.62 -7.74
N VAL A 141 13.29 -7.67 -7.11
CA VAL A 141 12.82 -6.28 -7.06
C VAL A 141 13.66 -5.41 -7.98
N ILE A 142 13.01 -4.70 -8.88
CA ILE A 142 13.64 -3.79 -9.85
C ILE A 142 13.04 -2.40 -9.66
N ILE A 143 13.89 -1.41 -9.38
CA ILE A 143 13.53 -0.01 -9.25
C ILE A 143 14.12 0.75 -10.43
N ASP A 144 13.27 1.29 -11.30
CA ASP A 144 13.66 2.01 -12.54
C ASP A 144 14.70 1.25 -13.39
N GLY A 145 14.57 -0.08 -13.45
CA GLY A 145 15.46 -0.95 -14.23
C GLY A 145 16.68 -1.49 -13.49
N VAL A 146 16.89 -1.09 -12.24
CA VAL A 146 18.01 -1.54 -11.40
C VAL A 146 17.52 -2.43 -10.27
N GLU A 147 18.22 -3.54 -10.01
CA GLU A 147 17.93 -4.40 -8.86
C GLU A 147 18.26 -3.69 -7.54
N ALA A 148 17.29 -3.56 -6.67
CA ALA A 148 17.45 -2.87 -5.39
C ALA A 148 16.43 -3.35 -4.35
N SER A 149 16.65 -3.00 -3.07
CA SER A 149 15.70 -3.26 -2.00
C SER A 149 14.58 -2.21 -2.00
N MET A 150 13.33 -2.68 -1.97
CA MET A 150 12.17 -1.78 -1.89
C MET A 150 12.06 -1.02 -0.55
N ASN A 151 12.77 -1.47 0.48
CA ASN A 151 12.78 -0.77 1.77
C ASN A 151 13.71 0.46 1.78
N ASN A 152 14.51 0.65 0.72
CA ASN A 152 15.42 1.78 0.59
C ASN A 152 14.80 2.96 -0.16
N ILE A 153 13.55 2.85 -0.61
CA ILE A 153 12.87 3.92 -1.32
C ILE A 153 11.72 4.48 -0.48
N ASN A 154 11.57 5.79 -0.51
CA ASN A 154 10.42 6.43 0.12
C ASN A 154 9.13 6.09 -0.67
N PRO A 155 8.07 5.57 -0.01
CA PRO A 155 6.80 5.28 -0.67
C PRO A 155 6.19 6.49 -1.42
N LEU A 156 6.46 7.70 -0.96
CA LEU A 156 5.99 8.95 -1.60
C LEU A 156 6.65 9.23 -2.96
N ASP A 157 7.84 8.66 -3.21
CA ASP A 157 8.55 8.81 -4.47
C ASP A 157 8.15 7.75 -5.52
N VAL A 158 7.33 6.78 -5.13
CA VAL A 158 6.85 5.74 -6.03
C VAL A 158 5.61 6.21 -6.77
N GLU A 159 5.59 6.04 -8.09
CA GLU A 159 4.45 6.30 -8.94
C GLU A 159 3.56 5.05 -9.04
N SER A 160 4.17 3.89 -9.36
CA SER A 160 3.44 2.64 -9.52
C SER A 160 4.31 1.42 -9.20
N ILE A 161 3.64 0.33 -8.83
CA ILE A 161 4.26 -0.96 -8.61
C ILE A 161 3.56 -1.98 -9.51
N SER A 162 4.33 -2.69 -10.32
CA SER A 162 3.85 -3.76 -11.18
C SER A 162 4.42 -5.09 -10.74
N VAL A 163 3.57 -6.09 -10.52
CA VAL A 163 3.99 -7.43 -10.11
C VAL A 163 3.79 -8.40 -11.26
N LEU A 164 4.90 -8.89 -11.82
CA LEU A 164 4.93 -9.92 -12.85
C LEU A 164 4.88 -11.29 -12.19
N LYS A 165 3.77 -12.00 -12.41
CA LYS A 165 3.48 -13.24 -11.67
C LYS A 165 3.70 -14.50 -12.46
N ASP A 166 3.86 -14.41 -13.77
CA ASP A 166 4.06 -15.58 -14.63
C ASP A 166 5.43 -15.57 -15.35
N ALA A 167 5.83 -16.73 -15.81
CA ALA A 167 7.09 -16.89 -16.49
C ALA A 167 7.17 -16.13 -17.82
N ALA A 168 6.05 -15.94 -18.53
CA ALA A 168 6.02 -15.22 -19.79
C ALA A 168 6.34 -13.74 -19.62
N SER A 169 5.71 -13.08 -18.61
CA SER A 169 5.94 -11.67 -18.31
C SER A 169 7.30 -11.43 -17.66
N SER A 170 7.86 -12.40 -16.95
CA SER A 170 9.12 -12.28 -16.23
C SER A 170 10.33 -12.83 -16.99
N ALA A 171 10.14 -13.44 -18.19
CA ALA A 171 11.18 -14.14 -18.96
C ALA A 171 12.44 -13.30 -19.26
N ILE A 172 12.29 -11.99 -19.46
CA ILE A 172 13.40 -11.08 -19.73
C ILE A 172 14.41 -10.96 -18.57
N TYR A 173 14.00 -11.33 -17.33
CA TYR A 173 14.85 -11.31 -16.15
C TYR A 173 15.52 -12.65 -15.86
N GLY A 174 15.25 -13.67 -16.70
CA GLY A 174 15.86 -15.02 -16.63
C GLY A 174 15.49 -15.78 -15.36
N SER A 175 16.40 -16.66 -14.92
CA SER A 175 16.19 -17.56 -13.77
C SER A 175 15.96 -16.84 -12.45
N ARG A 176 16.47 -15.63 -12.29
CA ARG A 176 16.27 -14.82 -11.07
C ARG A 176 14.81 -14.42 -10.85
N ALA A 177 14.02 -14.45 -11.91
CA ALA A 177 12.60 -14.11 -11.87
C ALA A 177 11.68 -15.30 -11.55
N ALA A 178 12.24 -16.46 -11.20
CA ALA A 178 11.47 -17.68 -10.92
C ALA A 178 10.42 -17.50 -9.80
N ASN A 179 10.71 -16.65 -8.82
CA ASN A 179 9.82 -16.32 -7.71
C ASN A 179 8.92 -15.08 -7.97
N GLY A 180 8.83 -14.63 -9.24
CA GLY A 180 8.15 -13.40 -9.64
C GLY A 180 9.06 -12.19 -9.63
N VAL A 181 8.58 -11.10 -10.24
CA VAL A 181 9.29 -9.81 -10.31
C VAL A 181 8.39 -8.69 -9.84
N ILE A 182 8.93 -7.80 -9.04
CA ILE A 182 8.28 -6.57 -8.60
C ILE A 182 9.01 -5.41 -9.27
N LEU A 183 8.30 -4.72 -10.16
CA LEU A 183 8.79 -3.53 -10.84
C LEU A 183 8.27 -2.30 -10.12
N ILE A 184 9.16 -1.45 -9.69
CA ILE A 184 8.85 -0.18 -9.03
C ILE A 184 9.25 0.94 -9.98
N THR A 185 8.29 1.79 -10.30
CA THR A 185 8.52 2.99 -11.10
C THR A 185 8.45 4.20 -10.20
N THR A 186 9.51 5.01 -10.20
CA THR A 186 9.53 6.25 -9.43
C THR A 186 8.87 7.39 -10.18
N ARG A 187 8.46 8.40 -9.43
CA ARG A 187 7.89 9.63 -9.98
C ARG A 187 8.91 10.36 -10.83
N LYS A 188 8.48 10.81 -12.00
CA LYS A 188 9.29 11.58 -12.95
C LYS A 188 8.85 13.03 -12.98
N GLY A 189 9.76 13.91 -13.38
CA GLY A 189 9.45 15.30 -13.65
C GLY A 189 8.40 15.43 -14.75
N LYS A 190 7.52 16.41 -14.60
CA LYS A 190 6.49 16.76 -15.60
C LYS A 190 6.75 18.17 -16.11
N SER A 191 6.42 18.43 -17.39
CA SER A 191 6.47 19.80 -17.93
C SER A 191 5.47 20.70 -17.19
N GLY A 192 5.85 21.95 -16.98
CA GLY A 192 5.05 22.94 -16.29
C GLY A 192 5.84 23.69 -15.21
N GLU A 193 5.17 24.62 -14.54
CA GLU A 193 5.76 25.38 -13.44
C GLU A 193 6.21 24.48 -12.29
N ALA A 194 7.26 24.90 -11.60
CA ALA A 194 7.77 24.19 -10.44
C ALA A 194 6.73 24.13 -9.33
N LYS A 195 6.34 22.92 -8.94
CA LYS A 195 5.44 22.66 -7.81
C LYS A 195 6.24 22.10 -6.65
N ILE A 196 6.14 22.77 -5.51
CA ILE A 196 6.74 22.31 -4.26
C ILE A 196 5.63 21.68 -3.42
N SER A 197 5.86 20.47 -2.95
CA SER A 197 4.94 19.77 -2.06
C SER A 197 5.68 19.35 -0.79
N TYR A 198 5.01 19.48 0.33
CA TYR A 198 5.47 19.00 1.62
C TYR A 198 4.46 18.02 2.18
N ASN A 199 4.94 16.86 2.63
CA ASN A 199 4.16 15.88 3.36
C ASN A 199 4.86 15.58 4.68
N GLY A 200 4.12 15.71 5.78
CA GLY A 200 4.63 15.41 7.12
C GLY A 200 3.59 14.65 7.94
N TYR A 201 4.05 13.60 8.63
CA TYR A 201 3.20 12.87 9.56
C TYR A 201 4.00 12.36 10.76
N VAL A 202 3.29 12.20 11.87
CA VAL A 202 3.81 11.59 13.09
C VAL A 202 3.02 10.31 13.34
N THR A 203 3.73 9.23 13.58
CA THR A 203 3.13 7.92 13.83
C THR A 203 3.49 7.45 15.23
N MET A 204 2.49 7.00 15.96
CA MET A 204 2.66 6.30 17.23
C MET A 204 2.48 4.80 16.99
N GLN A 205 3.49 4.01 17.34
CA GLN A 205 3.48 2.55 17.23
C GLN A 205 3.41 1.93 18.62
N LYS A 206 2.47 1.05 18.81
CA LYS A 206 2.29 0.30 20.05
C LYS A 206 1.98 -1.16 19.71
N VAL A 207 2.49 -2.08 20.53
CA VAL A 207 2.13 -3.51 20.41
C VAL A 207 0.63 -3.66 20.60
N ALA A 208 -0.05 -4.19 19.58
CA ALA A 208 -1.50 -4.31 19.58
C ALA A 208 -2.01 -5.37 20.55
N HIS A 209 -1.25 -6.47 20.70
CA HIS A 209 -1.59 -7.57 21.59
C HIS A 209 -0.30 -8.11 22.23
N ARG A 210 -0.29 -8.17 23.54
CA ARG A 210 0.79 -8.79 24.31
C ARG A 210 0.36 -10.19 24.69
N ILE A 211 1.32 -11.10 24.75
CA ILE A 211 1.10 -12.43 25.31
C ILE A 211 1.03 -12.27 26.83
N ASP A 212 0.03 -12.86 27.45
CA ASP A 212 -0.07 -12.86 28.90
C ASP A 212 1.00 -13.80 29.48
N LEU A 213 2.09 -13.21 29.96
CA LEU A 213 3.21 -13.94 30.56
C LEU A 213 3.20 -13.77 32.06
N VAL A 214 3.60 -14.81 32.77
CA VAL A 214 3.80 -14.76 34.20
C VAL A 214 5.03 -13.92 34.52
N SER A 215 4.83 -12.73 35.03
CA SER A 215 5.90 -11.80 35.43
C SER A 215 6.22 -11.86 36.92
N ASN A 216 5.29 -12.38 37.74
CA ASN A 216 5.49 -12.57 39.16
C ASN A 216 6.17 -13.92 39.42
N TYR A 217 7.31 -13.90 40.13
CA TYR A 217 8.07 -15.13 40.38
C TYR A 217 7.40 -16.09 41.35
N ALA A 218 6.59 -15.60 42.31
CA ALA A 218 5.80 -16.48 43.20
C ALA A 218 4.75 -17.28 42.39
N ASP A 219 4.06 -16.63 41.45
CA ASP A 219 3.10 -17.31 40.57
C ASP A 219 3.80 -18.29 39.63
N TYR A 220 5.00 -17.95 39.13
CA TYR A 220 5.82 -18.89 38.38
C TYR A 220 6.17 -20.14 39.19
N MET A 221 6.58 -19.99 40.46
CA MET A 221 6.91 -21.12 41.33
C MET A 221 5.69 -22.02 41.56
N GLU A 222 4.51 -21.44 41.76
CA GLU A 222 3.26 -22.20 41.90
C GLU A 222 2.92 -22.98 40.65
N LEU A 223 2.88 -22.32 39.51
CA LEU A 223 2.59 -22.96 38.21
C LEU A 223 3.62 -24.07 37.89
N TYR A 224 4.89 -23.82 38.21
CA TYR A 224 5.93 -24.83 38.02
C TYR A 224 5.69 -26.06 38.90
N ASN A 225 5.37 -25.87 40.18
CA ASN A 225 5.03 -26.96 41.09
C ASN A 225 3.78 -27.72 40.64
N GLU A 226 2.75 -27.01 40.16
CA GLU A 226 1.56 -27.65 39.60
C GLU A 226 1.91 -28.54 38.40
N GLY A 227 2.76 -28.04 37.49
CA GLY A 227 3.26 -28.84 36.36
C GLY A 227 4.04 -30.09 36.78
N GLN A 228 4.87 -30.00 37.85
CA GLN A 228 5.58 -31.14 38.42
C GLN A 228 4.61 -32.17 38.98
N LEU A 229 3.67 -31.74 39.82
CA LEU A 229 2.67 -32.62 40.43
C LEU A 229 1.79 -33.32 39.39
N ASN A 230 1.39 -32.60 38.34
CA ASN A 230 0.63 -33.16 37.21
C ASN A 230 1.44 -34.19 36.39
N SER A 231 2.75 -34.19 36.55
CA SER A 231 3.68 -35.16 35.93
C SER A 231 4.14 -36.25 36.89
N ASP A 232 3.46 -36.43 38.03
CA ASP A 232 3.80 -37.35 39.11
C ASP A 232 5.22 -37.13 39.69
N LEU A 233 5.71 -35.89 39.63
CA LEU A 233 6.99 -35.47 40.19
C LEU A 233 6.77 -34.63 41.46
N PRO A 234 7.74 -34.64 42.44
CA PRO A 234 7.61 -33.83 43.63
C PRO A 234 7.71 -32.33 43.31
N ALA A 235 7.01 -31.50 44.11
CA ALA A 235 7.16 -30.07 44.06
C ALA A 235 8.61 -29.64 44.35
N ILE A 236 9.14 -28.69 43.59
CA ILE A 236 10.52 -28.21 43.74
C ILE A 236 10.61 -27.02 44.70
N PHE A 237 9.60 -26.16 44.68
CA PHE A 237 9.56 -24.99 45.55
C PHE A 237 8.69 -25.25 46.77
N SER A 238 9.20 -24.96 47.97
CA SER A 238 8.41 -25.07 49.20
C SER A 238 7.36 -23.95 49.27
N GLN A 239 6.23 -24.21 49.93
CA GLN A 239 5.18 -23.22 50.13
C GLN A 239 5.70 -21.99 50.89
N GLU A 240 6.55 -22.20 51.89
CA GLU A 240 7.18 -21.16 52.68
C GLU A 240 7.96 -20.17 51.76
N LYS A 241 8.71 -20.70 50.79
CA LYS A 241 9.46 -19.88 49.86
C LYS A 241 8.54 -19.11 48.91
N ILE A 242 7.47 -19.71 48.46
CA ILE A 242 6.48 -19.05 47.60
C ILE A 242 5.82 -17.89 48.36
N ASP A 243 5.45 -18.13 49.63
CA ASP A 243 4.83 -17.11 50.46
C ASP A 243 5.81 -15.99 50.82
N GLU A 244 7.11 -16.30 51.04
CA GLU A 244 8.16 -15.28 51.20
C GLU A 244 8.25 -14.36 49.99
N TRP A 245 8.29 -14.89 48.75
CA TRP A 245 8.36 -14.12 47.54
C TRP A 245 7.09 -13.32 47.31
N ARG A 246 5.94 -13.89 47.58
CA ARG A 246 4.63 -13.20 47.46
C ARG A 246 4.51 -12.03 48.44
N ALA A 247 4.95 -12.23 49.70
CA ALA A 247 4.94 -11.18 50.72
C ALA A 247 5.97 -10.06 50.42
N ALA A 248 7.11 -10.42 49.83
CA ALA A 248 8.14 -9.45 49.44
C ALA A 248 7.66 -8.53 48.33
N GLY A 249 6.93 -9.04 47.32
CA GLY A 249 6.48 -8.26 46.17
C GLY A 249 7.63 -7.50 45.52
N ASP A 250 7.46 -6.20 45.34
CA ASP A 250 8.47 -5.31 44.74
C ASP A 250 9.31 -4.57 45.80
N SER A 251 9.29 -4.99 47.05
CA SER A 251 9.98 -4.28 48.15
C SER A 251 11.51 -4.27 48.05
N ASP A 252 12.07 -5.33 47.48
CA ASP A 252 13.53 -5.48 47.23
C ASP A 252 13.75 -6.13 45.87
N PRO A 253 13.80 -5.33 44.76
CA PRO A 253 13.92 -5.86 43.40
C PRO A 253 15.27 -6.56 43.13
N VAL A 254 16.25 -6.43 44.00
CA VAL A 254 17.53 -7.11 43.88
C VAL A 254 17.45 -8.53 44.44
N LYS A 255 16.80 -8.68 45.61
CA LYS A 255 16.63 -9.97 46.27
C LYS A 255 15.45 -10.76 45.70
N TYR A 256 14.34 -10.07 45.38
CA TYR A 256 13.10 -10.64 44.86
C TYR A 256 12.72 -10.01 43.51
N PRO A 257 13.47 -10.31 42.46
CA PRO A 257 13.20 -9.70 41.14
C PRO A 257 11.88 -10.20 40.55
N ASN A 258 10.97 -9.28 40.30
CA ASN A 258 9.76 -9.45 39.50
C ASN A 258 9.86 -8.56 38.30
N SER A 259 10.19 -9.12 37.15
CA SER A 259 10.42 -8.29 35.93
C SER A 259 9.41 -8.66 34.85
N ASP A 260 8.56 -7.70 34.48
CA ASP A 260 7.80 -7.79 33.25
C ASP A 260 8.69 -7.37 32.08
N TRP A 261 9.32 -8.34 31.44
CA TRP A 261 10.18 -8.13 30.29
C TRP A 261 9.43 -7.58 29.08
N GLN A 262 8.12 -7.87 28.97
CA GLN A 262 7.33 -7.30 27.87
C GLN A 262 7.14 -5.79 28.09
N ASP A 263 6.87 -5.37 29.31
CA ASP A 263 6.71 -3.95 29.63
C ASP A 263 8.04 -3.19 29.52
N ALA A 264 9.13 -3.83 29.91
CA ALA A 264 10.47 -3.24 29.79
C ALA A 264 10.94 -3.10 28.33
N LEU A 265 10.61 -4.07 27.46
CA LEU A 265 11.10 -4.11 26.08
C LEU A 265 10.14 -3.45 25.08
N PHE A 266 8.83 -3.57 25.27
CA PHE A 266 7.83 -3.08 24.33
C PHE A 266 7.25 -1.74 24.76
N GLN A 267 7.99 -0.69 24.47
CA GLN A 267 7.55 0.68 24.72
C GLN A 267 6.81 1.25 23.50
N THR A 268 6.06 2.33 23.71
CA THR A 268 5.45 3.09 22.61
C THR A 268 6.54 3.75 21.79
N GLY A 269 6.65 3.38 20.53
CA GLY A 269 7.55 4.03 19.57
C GLY A 269 6.90 5.25 18.92
N TRP A 270 7.65 6.32 18.78
CA TRP A 270 7.28 7.50 18.01
C TRP A 270 8.15 7.61 16.79
N MET A 271 7.53 7.86 15.66
CA MET A 271 8.22 8.07 14.39
C MET A 271 7.63 9.32 13.73
N GLN A 272 8.49 10.11 13.11
CA GLN A 272 8.09 11.26 12.29
C GLN A 272 8.69 11.09 10.90
N ASN A 273 7.95 11.54 9.90
CA ASN A 273 8.40 11.58 8.53
C ASN A 273 8.12 12.96 7.96
N HIS A 274 9.11 13.52 7.28
CA HIS A 274 9.04 14.81 6.62
C HIS A 274 9.58 14.65 5.22
N THR A 275 8.73 14.79 4.22
CA THR A 275 9.11 14.69 2.81
C THR A 275 8.83 16.00 2.09
N ILE A 276 9.84 16.54 1.44
CA ILE A 276 9.71 17.68 0.53
C ILE A 276 10.01 17.19 -0.87
N ASN A 277 9.15 17.51 -1.82
CA ASN A 277 9.44 17.25 -3.22
C ASN A 277 9.20 18.48 -4.09
N ILE A 278 9.99 18.58 -5.15
CA ILE A 278 9.93 19.63 -6.16
C ILE A 278 9.80 18.95 -7.51
N ASN A 279 8.74 19.25 -8.22
CA ASN A 279 8.46 18.70 -9.54
C ASN A 279 8.20 19.83 -10.53
N GLY A 280 8.83 19.78 -11.70
CA GLY A 280 8.65 20.79 -12.73
C GLY A 280 9.45 20.46 -13.98
N GLY A 281 9.36 21.34 -14.97
CA GLY A 281 10.14 21.17 -16.18
C GLY A 281 9.67 22.06 -17.33
N SER A 282 10.49 22.12 -18.34
CA SER A 282 10.19 22.71 -19.65
C SER A 282 10.01 21.59 -20.68
N ASP A 283 9.74 21.94 -21.93
CA ASP A 283 9.65 20.97 -23.05
C ASP A 283 10.93 20.15 -23.26
N LYS A 284 12.07 20.63 -22.73
CA LYS A 284 13.39 20.01 -22.93
C LYS A 284 13.97 19.35 -21.67
N ILE A 285 13.57 19.80 -20.48
CA ILE A 285 14.15 19.36 -19.22
C ILE A 285 13.02 19.15 -18.23
N HIS A 286 12.89 17.93 -17.70
CA HIS A 286 11.98 17.61 -16.63
C HIS A 286 12.80 17.18 -15.41
N TYR A 287 12.38 17.60 -14.22
CA TYR A 287 13.06 17.27 -12.98
C TYR A 287 12.07 16.91 -11.89
N TYR A 288 12.45 15.91 -11.10
CA TYR A 288 11.82 15.53 -9.84
C TYR A 288 12.93 15.40 -8.78
N ILE A 289 12.81 16.14 -7.70
CA ILE A 289 13.76 16.15 -6.60
C ILE A 289 12.97 15.91 -5.32
N SER A 290 13.38 14.93 -4.52
CA SER A 290 12.77 14.67 -3.22
C SER A 290 13.83 14.60 -2.14
N GLY A 291 13.46 15.03 -0.94
CA GLY A 291 14.22 14.88 0.29
C GLY A 291 13.32 14.37 1.40
N ASN A 292 13.77 13.35 2.11
CA ASN A 292 13.03 12.69 3.18
C ASN A 292 13.88 12.61 4.46
N TYR A 293 13.22 12.86 5.60
CA TYR A 293 13.77 12.70 6.94
C TYR A 293 12.79 11.90 7.80
#